data_344080036d3d8a0d1b890923e3c46c5d
#
_entry.id   344080036d3d8a0d1b890923e3c46c5d
#
_cell.length_a   1.000
_cell.length_b   1.000
_cell.length_c   1.000
_cell.angle_alpha   90.00
_cell.angle_beta   90.00
_cell.angle_gamma   90.00
#
_symmetry.space_group_name_H-M   'P 1'
#
loop_
_entity.id
_entity.type
_entity.pdbx_description
1 polymer ?
#
loop_
_entity_poly.entity_id
_entity_poly.type
_entity_poly.pdbx_seq_one_letter_code
_entity_poly.pdbx_strand_id
1 'polypeptide(L)'
;MKYTLINCYADHNKGDLGIILATVGLIATADPLADIVAISTFNKSDPLFEKEHRLLRQEVEVLPAVFGELNIYNFKTLPAKIVRLVFDFLRLVIYCLTPLAASTVTRLMFSRYERLAIDRIIASDRIISKGGSFLCNEHDVRSKIALIRFLFIFFVCIKHSKEIIILGQSIGPVYGRISRRLLNFVLARCGQIVLREGECVTSYPYLSLPADTTTIINDIAFFLDGSGELALSIQNKDKRLQIGVTMKYVEESLNGDYIKMMKAAIEYCISRHNATIHIFPHVTIENDIGNSCNVIMAIDDGYKENIRLYSNDYTPRELKKLYSKMDFFIGTRLHSTIFAMGELVPSICIAYHGTKSLGVFANFGLNEYVVSDYSADGLVAKIGRLIENRDEVIAKIRARLAKDNESYLILLKKLCLTK
;
A
#
# COMPACT_ATOMS: atom_id res chain seq x y z
N MET A 1 -9.00 21.99 -9.44
CA MET A 1 -7.54 21.97 -9.70
C MET A 1 -7.14 20.74 -10.48
N LYS A 2 -5.93 20.73 -11.08
CA LYS A 2 -5.37 19.54 -11.77
C LYS A 2 -4.39 18.81 -10.85
N TYR A 3 -4.71 17.58 -10.53
CA TYR A 3 -3.88 16.69 -9.70
C TYR A 3 -3.29 15.56 -10.54
N THR A 4 -2.04 15.23 -10.31
CA THR A 4 -1.43 14.03 -10.88
C THR A 4 -0.90 13.15 -9.77
N LEU A 5 -1.44 11.93 -9.70
CA LEU A 5 -0.93 10.89 -8.83
C LEU A 5 0.24 10.20 -9.53
N ILE A 6 1.37 10.05 -8.85
CA ILE A 6 2.56 9.37 -9.39
C ILE A 6 2.86 8.09 -8.62
N ASN A 7 3.66 7.20 -9.24
CA ASN A 7 4.03 5.89 -8.70
C ASN A 7 2.82 4.96 -8.45
N CYS A 8 1.75 5.07 -9.27
CA CYS A 8 0.58 4.23 -9.14
C CYS A 8 0.88 2.80 -9.59
N TYR A 9 0.78 1.85 -8.65
CA TYR A 9 1.05 0.44 -8.88
C TYR A 9 -0.23 -0.31 -9.31
N ALA A 10 -0.14 -1.60 -9.46
CA ALA A 10 -1.10 -2.47 -10.12
C ALA A 10 -2.32 -2.82 -9.26
N ASP A 11 -3.44 -3.12 -9.92
CA ASP A 11 -4.72 -3.51 -9.30
C ASP A 11 -4.66 -4.84 -8.52
N HIS A 12 -3.72 -5.74 -8.87
CA HIS A 12 -3.58 -7.03 -8.19
C HIS A 12 -3.12 -6.92 -6.73
N ASN A 13 -2.48 -5.80 -6.35
CA ASN A 13 -2.17 -5.49 -4.97
C ASN A 13 -3.30 -4.63 -4.39
N LYS A 14 -4.24 -5.27 -3.71
CA LYS A 14 -5.44 -4.60 -3.18
C LYS A 14 -5.10 -3.49 -2.17
N GLY A 15 -3.99 -3.63 -1.44
CA GLY A 15 -3.50 -2.59 -0.54
C GLY A 15 -3.05 -1.34 -1.28
N ASP A 16 -2.21 -1.49 -2.30
CA ASP A 16 -1.75 -0.37 -3.13
C ASP A 16 -2.90 0.31 -3.87
N LEU A 17 -3.82 -0.47 -4.46
CA LEU A 17 -5.00 0.08 -5.10
C LEU A 17 -5.89 0.80 -4.09
N GLY A 18 -6.06 0.27 -2.89
CA GLY A 18 -6.81 0.90 -1.81
C GLY A 18 -6.25 2.26 -1.40
N ILE A 19 -4.92 2.39 -1.32
CA ILE A 19 -4.23 3.68 -1.08
C ILE A 19 -4.57 4.69 -2.19
N ILE A 20 -4.50 4.27 -3.46
CA ILE A 20 -4.76 5.15 -4.60
C ILE A 20 -6.23 5.59 -4.59
N LEU A 21 -7.17 4.65 -4.44
CA LEU A 21 -8.61 4.95 -4.41
C LEU A 21 -8.99 5.86 -3.23
N ALA A 22 -8.42 5.62 -2.04
CA ALA A 22 -8.61 6.49 -0.89
C ALA A 22 -8.07 7.90 -1.15
N THR A 23 -6.91 8.02 -1.81
CA THR A 23 -6.33 9.33 -2.20
C THR A 23 -7.25 10.05 -3.18
N VAL A 24 -7.77 9.36 -4.21
CA VAL A 24 -8.72 9.92 -5.18
C VAL A 24 -9.99 10.41 -4.48
N GLY A 25 -10.59 9.58 -3.62
CA GLY A 25 -11.81 9.93 -2.87
C GLY A 25 -11.61 11.14 -1.96
N LEU A 26 -10.47 11.21 -1.30
CA LEU A 26 -10.17 12.32 -0.40
C LEU A 26 -9.93 13.64 -1.16
N ILE A 27 -9.26 13.60 -2.33
CA ILE A 27 -9.10 14.76 -3.20
C ILE A 27 -10.47 15.22 -3.71
N ALA A 28 -11.32 14.30 -4.19
CA ALA A 28 -12.66 14.62 -4.68
C ALA A 28 -13.56 15.23 -3.59
N THR A 29 -13.37 14.83 -2.34
CA THR A 29 -14.07 15.42 -1.18
C THR A 29 -13.60 16.86 -0.92
N ALA A 30 -12.30 17.13 -1.04
CA ALA A 30 -11.72 18.45 -0.81
C ALA A 30 -11.92 19.42 -1.99
N ASP A 31 -11.89 18.92 -3.21
CA ASP A 31 -12.07 19.63 -4.48
C ASP A 31 -12.99 18.81 -5.41
N PRO A 32 -14.33 19.00 -5.32
CA PRO A 32 -15.29 18.26 -6.16
C PRO A 32 -15.13 18.48 -7.68
N LEU A 33 -14.38 19.51 -8.10
CA LEU A 33 -14.07 19.78 -9.50
C LEU A 33 -12.64 19.37 -9.87
N ALA A 34 -11.99 18.55 -9.06
CA ALA A 34 -10.64 18.06 -9.31
C ALA A 34 -10.55 17.27 -10.62
N ASP A 35 -9.58 17.65 -11.45
CA ASP A 35 -9.16 16.85 -12.61
C ASP A 35 -7.99 15.98 -12.16
N ILE A 36 -8.25 14.68 -11.92
CA ILE A 36 -7.30 13.73 -11.34
C ILE A 36 -6.84 12.75 -12.42
N VAL A 37 -5.53 12.62 -12.58
CA VAL A 37 -4.91 11.62 -13.49
C VAL A 37 -3.85 10.84 -12.72
N ALA A 38 -3.80 9.53 -12.92
CA ALA A 38 -2.79 8.66 -12.36
C ALA A 38 -1.68 8.34 -13.37
N ILE A 39 -0.42 8.37 -12.95
CA ILE A 39 0.72 7.88 -13.75
C ILE A 39 1.17 6.55 -13.16
N SER A 40 1.12 5.53 -14.01
CA SER A 40 1.51 4.16 -13.71
C SER A 40 3.02 4.02 -13.45
N THR A 41 3.42 2.92 -12.82
CA THR A 41 4.80 2.44 -12.80
C THR A 41 5.15 1.61 -14.05
N PHE A 42 4.16 1.21 -14.86
CA PHE A 42 4.37 0.42 -16.08
C PHE A 42 4.40 1.30 -17.33
N ASN A 43 5.29 0.97 -18.27
CA ASN A 43 5.30 1.57 -19.60
C ASN A 43 4.11 1.11 -20.46
N LYS A 44 3.74 1.89 -21.47
CA LYS A 44 2.70 1.50 -22.43
C LYS A 44 2.99 0.19 -23.18
N SER A 45 4.26 -0.11 -23.39
CA SER A 45 4.71 -1.37 -24.04
C SER A 45 4.68 -2.58 -23.10
N ASP A 46 4.47 -2.38 -21.80
CA ASP A 46 4.34 -3.47 -20.84
C ASP A 46 2.89 -4.04 -20.89
N PRO A 47 2.73 -5.34 -21.11
CA PRO A 47 1.40 -5.97 -21.10
C PRO A 47 0.65 -5.76 -19.77
N LEU A 48 1.37 -5.58 -18.67
CA LEU A 48 0.79 -5.32 -17.36
C LEU A 48 0.13 -3.93 -17.27
N PHE A 49 0.53 -2.96 -18.10
CA PHE A 49 -0.10 -1.64 -18.11
C PHE A 49 -1.60 -1.72 -18.41
N GLU A 50 -2.00 -2.55 -19.37
CA GLU A 50 -3.43 -2.70 -19.71
C GLU A 50 -4.15 -3.63 -18.72
N LYS A 51 -3.49 -4.72 -18.32
CA LYS A 51 -4.08 -5.73 -17.45
C LYS A 51 -4.27 -5.23 -16.02
N GLU A 52 -3.28 -4.53 -15.49
CA GLU A 52 -3.14 -4.22 -14.05
C GLU A 52 -3.65 -2.82 -13.66
N HIS A 53 -4.38 -2.15 -14.54
CA HIS A 53 -5.04 -0.87 -14.24
C HIS A 53 -6.51 -0.84 -14.68
N ARG A 54 -7.13 -2.01 -14.80
CA ARG A 54 -8.53 -2.10 -15.24
C ARG A 54 -9.49 -1.49 -14.21
N LEU A 55 -9.25 -1.73 -12.92
CA LEU A 55 -10.08 -1.18 -11.84
C LEU A 55 -9.80 0.32 -11.64
N LEU A 56 -8.52 0.70 -11.62
CA LEU A 56 -8.15 2.11 -11.43
C LEU A 56 -8.69 3.01 -12.56
N ARG A 57 -8.75 2.53 -13.80
CA ARG A 57 -9.31 3.26 -14.95
C ARG A 57 -10.81 3.50 -14.87
N GLN A 58 -11.53 2.81 -14.01
CA GLN A 58 -12.95 3.10 -13.75
C GLN A 58 -13.13 4.38 -12.92
N GLU A 59 -12.10 4.79 -12.19
CA GLU A 59 -12.13 5.92 -11.27
C GLU A 59 -11.44 7.16 -11.87
N VAL A 60 -10.29 6.97 -12.53
CA VAL A 60 -9.46 8.05 -13.08
C VAL A 60 -8.77 7.64 -14.38
N GLU A 61 -8.37 8.64 -15.19
CA GLU A 61 -7.49 8.39 -16.33
C GLU A 61 -6.13 7.89 -15.84
N VAL A 62 -5.59 6.85 -16.52
CA VAL A 62 -4.29 6.27 -16.19
C VAL A 62 -3.34 6.41 -17.38
N LEU A 63 -2.30 7.21 -17.20
CA LEU A 63 -1.20 7.38 -18.14
C LEU A 63 -0.06 6.39 -17.85
N PRO A 64 0.68 5.95 -18.86
CA PRO A 64 1.83 5.07 -18.67
C PRO A 64 3.00 5.83 -18.03
N ALA A 65 3.92 5.07 -17.44
CA ALA A 65 5.12 5.61 -16.82
C ALA A 65 6.01 6.37 -17.81
N VAL A 66 6.66 7.42 -17.34
CA VAL A 66 7.76 8.07 -18.07
C VAL A 66 8.98 7.14 -18.12
N PHE A 67 9.28 6.49 -16.99
CA PHE A 67 10.34 5.49 -16.86
C PHE A 67 9.73 4.25 -16.20
N GLY A 68 9.19 3.34 -17.02
CA GLY A 68 8.49 2.17 -16.52
C GLY A 68 9.38 1.22 -15.74
N GLU A 69 8.77 0.40 -14.92
CA GLU A 69 9.44 -0.66 -14.21
C GLU A 69 10.21 -1.58 -15.17
N LEU A 70 11.37 -2.03 -14.72
CA LEU A 70 12.08 -3.14 -15.34
C LEU A 70 11.37 -4.43 -14.96
N ASN A 71 10.26 -4.71 -15.62
CA ASN A 71 9.57 -5.95 -15.38
C ASN A 71 10.51 -7.11 -15.74
N ILE A 72 10.72 -8.00 -14.77
CA ILE A 72 11.56 -9.20 -14.93
C ILE A 72 11.06 -10.06 -16.08
N TYR A 73 9.77 -10.03 -16.35
CA TYR A 73 9.12 -10.85 -17.37
C TYR A 73 9.29 -10.34 -18.81
N ASN A 74 9.56 -9.04 -19.00
CA ASN A 74 9.65 -8.43 -20.34
C ASN A 74 11.05 -8.44 -20.94
N PHE A 75 12.10 -8.73 -20.15
CA PHE A 75 13.47 -8.84 -20.63
C PHE A 75 13.99 -10.25 -20.43
N LYS A 76 14.22 -10.96 -21.52
CA LYS A 76 14.73 -12.34 -21.49
C LYS A 76 16.13 -12.47 -20.90
N THR A 77 16.94 -11.39 -20.90
CA THR A 77 18.33 -11.44 -20.45
C THR A 77 18.70 -10.29 -19.51
N LEU A 78 19.61 -10.56 -18.56
CA LEU A 78 20.14 -9.54 -17.66
C LEU A 78 20.86 -8.38 -18.38
N PRO A 79 21.68 -8.62 -19.43
CA PRO A 79 22.30 -7.53 -20.20
C PRO A 79 21.30 -6.55 -20.79
N ALA A 80 20.20 -7.03 -21.35
CA ALA A 80 19.16 -6.16 -21.92
C ALA A 80 18.52 -5.23 -20.87
N LYS A 81 18.34 -5.73 -19.65
CA LYS A 81 17.85 -4.91 -18.51
C LYS A 81 18.82 -3.81 -18.13
N ILE A 82 20.12 -4.14 -18.08
CA ILE A 82 21.17 -3.17 -17.74
C ILE A 82 21.25 -2.08 -18.81
N VAL A 83 21.27 -2.47 -20.09
CA VAL A 83 21.28 -1.52 -21.22
C VAL A 83 20.08 -0.58 -21.16
N ARG A 84 18.87 -1.11 -20.92
CA ARG A 84 17.68 -0.29 -20.80
C ARG A 84 17.75 0.67 -19.61
N LEU A 85 18.23 0.21 -18.45
CA LEU A 85 18.41 1.05 -17.27
C LEU A 85 19.39 2.19 -17.52
N VAL A 86 20.56 1.88 -18.12
CA VAL A 86 21.57 2.88 -18.46
C VAL A 86 20.99 3.90 -19.45
N PHE A 87 20.26 3.44 -20.46
CA PHE A 87 19.62 4.31 -21.43
C PHE A 87 18.58 5.23 -20.77
N ASP A 88 17.70 4.71 -19.91
CA ASP A 88 16.72 5.50 -19.18
C ASP A 88 17.39 6.51 -18.24
N PHE A 89 18.47 6.12 -17.57
CA PHE A 89 19.24 7.02 -16.74
C PHE A 89 19.89 8.16 -17.54
N LEU A 90 20.50 7.85 -18.69
CA LEU A 90 21.10 8.86 -19.57
C LEU A 90 20.02 9.82 -20.10
N ARG A 91 18.88 9.32 -20.54
CA ARG A 91 17.74 10.17 -20.97
C ARG A 91 17.31 11.12 -19.84
N LEU A 92 17.18 10.61 -18.61
CA LEU A 92 16.80 11.42 -17.45
C LEU A 92 17.85 12.50 -17.18
N VAL A 93 19.13 12.14 -17.13
CA VAL A 93 20.24 13.08 -16.88
C VAL A 93 20.26 14.18 -17.94
N ILE A 94 20.23 13.81 -19.22
CA ILE A 94 20.19 14.79 -20.34
C ILE A 94 18.96 15.69 -20.20
N TYR A 95 17.79 15.10 -19.95
CA TYR A 95 16.56 15.89 -19.78
C TYR A 95 16.65 16.85 -18.60
N CYS A 96 17.15 16.40 -17.45
CA CYS A 96 17.25 17.24 -16.25
C CYS A 96 18.30 18.36 -16.38
N LEU A 97 19.40 18.11 -17.07
CA LEU A 97 20.46 19.10 -17.27
C LEU A 97 20.16 20.13 -18.38
N THR A 98 19.25 19.80 -19.30
CA THR A 98 18.88 20.72 -20.38
C THR A 98 18.04 21.88 -19.84
N PRO A 99 18.34 23.15 -20.20
CA PRO A 99 17.53 24.30 -19.81
C PRO A 99 16.06 24.14 -20.22
N LEU A 100 15.12 24.71 -19.46
CA LEU A 100 13.68 24.62 -19.75
C LEU A 100 13.32 25.09 -21.17
N ALA A 101 13.97 26.16 -21.66
CA ALA A 101 13.77 26.68 -23.01
C ALA A 101 14.11 25.66 -24.11
N ALA A 102 15.08 24.76 -23.88
CA ALA A 102 15.49 23.71 -24.81
C ALA A 102 14.87 22.33 -24.48
N SER A 103 14.04 22.24 -23.46
CA SER A 103 13.43 20.96 -23.02
C SER A 103 12.53 20.32 -24.09
N THR A 104 11.98 21.14 -25.01
CA THR A 104 11.17 20.64 -26.14
C THR A 104 11.97 19.69 -27.02
N VAL A 105 13.25 19.99 -27.28
CA VAL A 105 14.13 19.14 -28.09
C VAL A 105 14.42 17.82 -27.37
N THR A 106 14.77 17.89 -26.08
CA THR A 106 15.06 16.68 -25.30
C THR A 106 13.85 15.81 -25.07
N ARG A 107 12.64 16.37 -25.15
CA ARG A 107 11.38 15.59 -25.12
C ARG A 107 11.22 14.64 -26.30
N LEU A 108 11.88 14.91 -27.43
CA LEU A 108 11.91 13.99 -28.57
C LEU A 108 12.59 12.64 -28.24
N MET A 109 13.40 12.59 -27.19
CA MET A 109 14.00 11.34 -26.69
C MET A 109 12.99 10.41 -26.02
N PHE A 110 11.78 10.90 -25.74
CA PHE A 110 10.70 10.16 -25.12
C PHE A 110 9.65 9.74 -26.15
N SER A 111 9.07 8.57 -25.92
CA SER A 111 7.94 8.09 -26.73
C SER A 111 6.73 9.03 -26.61
N ARG A 112 5.78 8.92 -27.54
CA ARG A 112 4.52 9.70 -27.51
C ARG A 112 3.81 9.57 -26.15
N TYR A 113 3.79 8.37 -25.58
CA TYR A 113 3.09 8.07 -24.34
C TYR A 113 3.82 8.64 -23.10
N GLU A 114 5.15 8.55 -23.08
CA GLU A 114 5.96 9.16 -22.02
C GLU A 114 5.82 10.69 -22.04
N ARG A 115 5.75 11.29 -23.25
CA ARG A 115 5.50 12.73 -23.40
C ARG A 115 4.13 13.16 -22.84
N LEU A 116 3.07 12.36 -23.05
CA LEU A 116 1.77 12.65 -22.45
C LEU A 116 1.85 12.73 -20.93
N ALA A 117 2.57 11.80 -20.29
CA ALA A 117 2.77 11.81 -18.84
C ALA A 117 3.61 13.03 -18.38
N ILE A 118 4.66 13.42 -19.12
CA ILE A 118 5.44 14.62 -18.84
C ILE A 118 4.56 15.88 -19.01
N ASP A 119 3.75 15.96 -20.08
CA ASP A 119 2.85 17.10 -20.32
C ASP A 119 1.82 17.23 -19.22
N ARG A 120 1.29 16.09 -18.74
CA ARG A 120 0.36 16.09 -17.60
C ARG A 120 1.04 16.62 -16.33
N ILE A 121 2.26 16.18 -16.02
CA ILE A 121 3.03 16.71 -14.89
C ILE A 121 3.20 18.23 -15.01
N ILE A 122 3.59 18.70 -16.20
CA ILE A 122 3.78 20.14 -16.43
C ILE A 122 2.48 20.93 -16.27
N ALA A 123 1.36 20.37 -16.70
CA ALA A 123 0.04 21.02 -16.63
C ALA A 123 -0.61 20.94 -15.24
N SER A 124 -0.06 20.12 -14.31
CA SER A 124 -0.66 19.89 -12.99
C SER A 124 -0.38 21.04 -12.03
N ASP A 125 -1.37 21.34 -11.21
CA ASP A 125 -1.26 22.27 -10.08
C ASP A 125 -0.55 21.58 -8.91
N ARG A 126 -0.82 20.29 -8.68
CA ARG A 126 -0.27 19.48 -7.60
C ARG A 126 0.15 18.10 -8.08
N ILE A 127 1.29 17.62 -7.59
CA ILE A 127 1.76 16.26 -7.79
C ILE A 127 1.68 15.51 -6.47
N ILE A 128 0.98 14.38 -6.47
CA ILE A 128 0.83 13.55 -5.28
C ILE A 128 1.49 12.20 -5.53
N SER A 129 2.54 11.89 -4.78
CA SER A 129 3.07 10.54 -4.73
C SER A 129 2.18 9.68 -3.85
N LYS A 130 1.68 8.56 -4.42
CA LYS A 130 0.90 7.61 -3.62
C LYS A 130 1.69 7.16 -2.41
N GLY A 131 0.98 6.79 -1.35
CA GLY A 131 1.55 6.19 -0.15
C GLY A 131 2.07 4.76 -0.36
N GLY A 132 2.38 4.10 0.73
CA GLY A 132 2.85 2.73 0.73
C GLY A 132 4.26 2.58 1.30
N SER A 133 5.10 1.72 0.71
CA SER A 133 6.43 1.44 1.24
C SER A 133 7.47 1.16 0.16
N PHE A 134 7.37 1.84 -0.97
CA PHE A 134 8.29 1.66 -2.09
C PHE A 134 9.56 2.51 -2.01
N LEU A 135 9.63 3.51 -1.10
CA LEU A 135 10.83 4.32 -0.87
C LEU A 135 11.80 3.62 0.10
N CYS A 136 12.18 2.40 -0.25
CA CYS A 136 13.12 1.56 0.48
C CYS A 136 13.95 0.70 -0.48
N ASN A 137 15.06 0.13 0.01
CA ASN A 137 15.78 -0.92 -0.70
C ASN A 137 16.44 -1.88 0.29
N GLU A 138 16.91 -3.00 -0.23
CA GLU A 138 17.71 -3.99 0.47
C GLU A 138 19.21 -3.83 0.15
N HIS A 139 20.02 -4.77 0.65
CA HIS A 139 21.47 -4.77 0.36
C HIS A 139 21.80 -5.15 -1.09
N ASP A 140 20.90 -5.81 -1.79
CA ASP A 140 21.08 -6.27 -3.17
C ASP A 140 21.03 -5.12 -4.20
N VAL A 141 21.62 -5.37 -5.37
CA VAL A 141 21.70 -4.38 -6.45
C VAL A 141 20.33 -4.11 -7.07
N ARG A 142 19.47 -5.13 -7.15
CA ARG A 142 18.15 -5.01 -7.81
C ARG A 142 17.26 -4.02 -7.06
N SER A 143 17.15 -4.16 -5.74
CA SER A 143 16.33 -3.25 -4.91
C SER A 143 16.84 -1.81 -4.94
N LYS A 144 18.18 -1.62 -4.99
CA LYS A 144 18.79 -0.28 -5.15
C LYS A 144 18.41 0.36 -6.49
N ILE A 145 18.45 -0.43 -7.57
CA ILE A 145 18.02 0.02 -8.90
C ILE A 145 16.52 0.35 -8.90
N ALA A 146 15.69 -0.48 -8.28
CA ALA A 146 14.26 -0.25 -8.19
C ALA A 146 13.96 1.08 -7.49
N LEU A 147 14.59 1.36 -6.35
CA LEU A 147 14.42 2.63 -5.65
C LEU A 147 14.82 3.82 -6.55
N ILE A 148 15.98 3.76 -7.21
CA ILE A 148 16.45 4.84 -8.10
C ILE A 148 15.42 5.09 -9.22
N ARG A 149 14.82 4.05 -9.78
CA ARG A 149 13.79 4.19 -10.80
C ARG A 149 12.51 4.83 -10.27
N PHE A 150 12.06 4.47 -9.08
CA PHE A 150 10.93 5.16 -8.45
C PHE A 150 11.19 6.66 -8.27
N LEU A 151 12.46 7.05 -8.06
CA LEU A 151 12.83 8.46 -7.92
C LEU A 151 12.87 9.22 -9.26
N PHE A 152 12.94 8.55 -10.42
CA PHE A 152 13.07 9.22 -11.72
C PHE A 152 11.95 10.21 -12.01
N ILE A 153 10.70 9.83 -11.69
CA ILE A 153 9.56 10.71 -11.92
C ILE A 153 9.60 11.95 -11.02
N PHE A 154 10.15 11.85 -9.81
CA PHE A 154 10.33 12.99 -8.92
C PHE A 154 11.32 14.01 -9.51
N PHE A 155 12.38 13.55 -10.18
CA PHE A 155 13.33 14.46 -10.86
C PHE A 155 12.66 15.23 -12.00
N VAL A 156 11.73 14.62 -12.74
CA VAL A 156 10.93 15.31 -13.74
C VAL A 156 10.08 16.40 -13.09
N CYS A 157 9.40 16.07 -11.98
CA CYS A 157 8.60 17.05 -11.25
C CYS A 157 9.45 18.20 -10.70
N ILE A 158 10.61 17.92 -10.12
CA ILE A 158 11.54 18.91 -9.57
C ILE A 158 12.06 19.84 -10.67
N LYS A 159 12.41 19.29 -11.85
CA LYS A 159 12.85 20.10 -13.01
C LYS A 159 11.81 21.16 -13.38
N HIS A 160 10.54 20.82 -13.33
CA HIS A 160 9.44 21.72 -13.66
C HIS A 160 8.89 22.49 -12.46
N SER A 161 9.64 22.53 -11.35
CA SER A 161 9.29 23.26 -10.12
C SER A 161 7.88 22.91 -9.61
N LYS A 162 7.46 21.65 -9.78
CA LYS A 162 6.16 21.18 -9.31
C LYS A 162 6.21 20.89 -7.81
N GLU A 163 5.21 21.32 -7.10
CA GLU A 163 5.03 20.99 -5.70
C GLU A 163 4.66 19.51 -5.57
N ILE A 164 5.47 18.78 -4.83
CA ILE A 164 5.33 17.34 -4.63
C ILE A 164 4.84 17.07 -3.21
N ILE A 165 3.78 16.30 -3.10
CA ILE A 165 3.18 15.86 -1.85
C ILE A 165 3.33 14.36 -1.77
N ILE A 166 3.90 13.84 -0.69
CA ILE A 166 3.97 12.40 -0.40
C ILE A 166 2.91 12.08 0.65
N LEU A 167 1.97 11.18 0.35
CA LEU A 167 0.87 10.82 1.27
C LEU A 167 1.02 9.40 1.81
N GLY A 168 0.96 9.25 3.15
CA GLY A 168 0.87 7.94 3.81
C GLY A 168 2.02 6.98 3.51
N GLN A 169 3.27 7.48 3.52
CA GLN A 169 4.46 6.73 3.12
C GLN A 169 5.23 6.17 4.31
N SER A 170 5.69 4.90 4.22
CA SER A 170 6.82 4.38 4.99
C SER A 170 8.11 4.56 4.21
N ILE A 171 9.15 5.10 4.83
CA ILE A 171 10.43 5.35 4.17
C ILE A 171 11.52 4.53 4.85
N GLY A 172 12.32 3.82 4.05
CA GLY A 172 13.43 2.99 4.50
C GLY A 172 13.04 1.55 4.87
N PRO A 173 14.08 0.71 5.16
CA PRO A 173 15.51 1.02 5.16
C PRO A 173 16.05 1.40 3.78
N VAL A 174 17.15 2.19 3.75
CA VAL A 174 17.84 2.55 2.50
C VAL A 174 19.33 2.30 2.63
N TYR A 175 19.83 1.39 1.82
CA TYR A 175 21.24 0.97 1.78
C TYR A 175 21.95 1.58 0.58
N GLY A 176 23.20 2.00 0.80
CA GLY A 176 24.05 2.60 -0.21
C GLY A 176 24.03 4.14 -0.21
N ARG A 177 25.24 4.73 -0.31
CA ARG A 177 25.43 6.20 -0.23
C ARG A 177 24.70 6.95 -1.35
N ILE A 178 24.68 6.38 -2.56
CA ILE A 178 24.04 7.00 -3.74
C ILE A 178 22.51 7.01 -3.53
N SER A 179 21.92 5.86 -3.16
CA SER A 179 20.49 5.73 -2.90
C SER A 179 20.02 6.73 -1.83
N ARG A 180 20.76 6.84 -0.72
CA ARG A 180 20.45 7.80 0.35
C ARG A 180 20.55 9.26 -0.12
N ARG A 181 21.58 9.62 -0.88
CA ARG A 181 21.74 10.98 -1.41
C ARG A 181 20.61 11.35 -2.36
N LEU A 182 20.25 10.46 -3.28
CA LEU A 182 19.16 10.70 -4.24
C LEU A 182 17.81 10.82 -3.55
N LEU A 183 17.52 9.94 -2.60
CA LEU A 183 16.28 10.00 -1.81
C LEU A 183 16.21 11.30 -1.01
N ASN A 184 17.25 11.64 -0.25
CA ASN A 184 17.28 12.87 0.54
C ASN A 184 17.20 14.14 -0.32
N PHE A 185 17.77 14.12 -1.53
CA PHE A 185 17.62 15.20 -2.48
C PHE A 185 16.16 15.42 -2.89
N VAL A 186 15.41 14.33 -3.09
CA VAL A 186 13.97 14.39 -3.40
C VAL A 186 13.19 14.85 -2.18
N LEU A 187 13.40 14.23 -1.00
CA LEU A 187 12.67 14.57 0.22
C LEU A 187 12.80 16.04 0.61
N ALA A 188 14.01 16.61 0.48
CA ALA A 188 14.27 18.02 0.76
C ALA A 188 13.52 19.01 -0.20
N ARG A 189 12.92 18.51 -1.28
CA ARG A 189 12.19 19.30 -2.29
C ARG A 189 10.69 19.00 -2.35
N CYS A 190 10.23 18.14 -1.45
CA CYS A 190 8.80 17.91 -1.29
C CYS A 190 8.17 19.04 -0.47
N GLY A 191 7.03 19.55 -0.95
CA GLY A 191 6.26 20.56 -0.22
C GLY A 191 5.57 20.01 1.02
N GLN A 192 5.21 18.72 1.00
CA GLN A 192 4.62 18.01 2.13
C GLN A 192 5.00 16.52 2.11
N ILE A 193 5.34 16.01 3.28
CA ILE A 193 5.62 14.57 3.48
C ILE A 193 4.72 14.08 4.62
N VAL A 194 3.80 13.17 4.31
CA VAL A 194 2.98 12.48 5.30
C VAL A 194 3.53 11.08 5.47
N LEU A 195 4.09 10.80 6.63
CA LEU A 195 4.50 9.47 7.04
C LEU A 195 3.33 8.75 7.71
N ARG A 196 3.13 7.47 7.38
CA ARG A 196 2.05 6.70 7.99
C ARG A 196 2.42 6.10 9.36
N GLU A 197 3.69 6.15 9.72
CA GLU A 197 4.21 5.72 11.02
C GLU A 197 5.50 6.48 11.37
N GLY A 198 5.76 6.65 12.66
CA GLY A 198 6.92 7.40 13.15
C GLY A 198 8.22 6.59 13.22
N GLU A 199 8.13 5.27 13.09
CA GLU A 199 9.26 4.36 13.28
C GLU A 199 10.40 4.62 12.27
N CYS A 200 10.06 5.05 11.05
CA CYS A 200 11.08 5.39 10.05
C CYS A 200 11.95 6.60 10.45
N VAL A 201 11.43 7.53 11.27
CA VAL A 201 12.18 8.70 11.72
C VAL A 201 13.24 8.28 12.75
N THR A 202 12.86 7.42 13.68
CA THR A 202 13.74 6.94 14.76
C THR A 202 14.73 5.89 14.28
N SER A 203 14.29 4.96 13.44
CA SER A 203 15.10 3.84 12.95
C SER A 203 16.11 4.23 11.86
N TYR A 204 15.85 5.34 11.13
CA TYR A 204 16.68 5.73 9.98
C TYR A 204 17.16 7.19 10.08
N PRO A 205 18.08 7.52 11.03
CA PRO A 205 18.54 8.89 11.27
C PRO A 205 19.30 9.53 10.09
N TYR A 206 19.62 8.76 9.04
CA TYR A 206 20.21 9.27 7.80
C TYR A 206 19.19 9.88 6.84
N LEU A 207 17.89 9.78 7.14
CA LEU A 207 16.86 10.44 6.35
C LEU A 207 16.80 11.92 6.68
N SER A 208 16.92 12.77 5.67
CA SER A 208 16.80 14.22 5.79
C SER A 208 15.34 14.63 5.57
N LEU A 209 14.52 14.50 6.62
CA LEU A 209 13.11 14.87 6.60
C LEU A 209 12.97 16.30 7.13
N PRO A 210 12.48 17.27 6.31
CA PRO A 210 12.28 18.62 6.78
C PRO A 210 11.16 18.68 7.82
N ALA A 211 11.44 19.21 9.00
CA ALA A 211 10.49 19.21 10.12
C ALA A 211 9.20 19.99 9.81
N ASP A 212 9.33 21.12 9.09
CA ASP A 212 8.21 22.02 8.78
C ASP A 212 7.20 21.42 7.78
N THR A 213 7.63 20.45 6.97
CA THR A 213 6.81 19.83 5.91
C THR A 213 6.55 18.35 6.16
N THR A 214 7.03 17.79 7.27
CA THR A 214 6.83 16.38 7.61
C THR A 214 5.80 16.24 8.72
N THR A 215 4.79 15.40 8.50
CA THR A 215 3.75 15.08 9.48
C THR A 215 3.54 13.57 9.54
N ILE A 216 3.02 13.07 10.68
CA ILE A 216 2.69 11.66 10.86
C ILE A 216 1.17 11.54 10.97
N ILE A 217 0.56 10.92 9.96
CA ILE A 217 -0.86 10.60 9.91
C ILE A 217 -0.96 9.16 9.43
N ASN A 218 -1.84 8.34 10.01
CA ASN A 218 -1.98 6.95 9.60
C ASN A 218 -2.22 6.77 8.09
N ASP A 219 -2.05 5.54 7.62
CA ASP A 219 -2.21 5.18 6.21
C ASP A 219 -3.57 5.66 5.67
N ILE A 220 -3.54 6.31 4.53
CA ILE A 220 -4.75 6.87 3.89
C ILE A 220 -5.77 5.77 3.54
N ALA A 221 -5.35 4.52 3.38
CA ALA A 221 -6.21 3.38 3.09
C ALA A 221 -7.22 3.07 4.21
N PHE A 222 -7.00 3.57 5.44
CA PHE A 222 -8.02 3.53 6.49
C PHE A 222 -9.32 4.26 6.08
N PHE A 223 -9.20 5.29 5.25
CA PHE A 223 -10.29 6.17 4.82
C PHE A 223 -10.86 5.80 3.45
N LEU A 224 -10.44 4.67 2.87
CA LEU A 224 -11.09 4.13 1.69
C LEU A 224 -12.59 3.91 2.01
N ASP A 225 -13.45 4.44 1.15
CA ASP A 225 -14.88 4.20 1.25
C ASP A 225 -15.21 2.72 0.96
N GLY A 226 -15.89 2.06 1.88
CA GLY A 226 -16.42 0.70 1.74
C GLY A 226 -17.76 0.65 0.98
N SER A 227 -18.11 1.68 0.20
CA SER A 227 -19.31 1.71 -0.62
C SER A 227 -19.23 0.71 -1.79
N GLY A 228 -20.36 0.27 -2.28
CA GLY A 228 -20.49 -0.67 -3.39
C GLY A 228 -21.59 -1.68 -3.12
N GLU A 229 -22.25 -2.15 -4.17
CA GLU A 229 -23.17 -3.30 -4.08
C GLU A 229 -22.35 -4.57 -3.94
N LEU A 230 -22.54 -5.31 -2.86
CA LEU A 230 -22.01 -6.66 -2.71
C LEU A 230 -23.08 -7.65 -3.21
N ALA A 231 -22.72 -8.45 -4.19
CA ALA A 231 -23.52 -9.61 -4.59
C ALA A 231 -23.58 -10.69 -3.49
N LEU A 232 -22.73 -10.63 -2.49
CA LEU A 232 -22.65 -11.56 -1.36
C LEU A 232 -23.08 -10.88 -0.07
N SER A 233 -24.09 -11.46 0.59
CA SER A 233 -24.43 -11.13 1.96
C SER A 233 -23.84 -12.17 2.91
N ILE A 234 -22.97 -11.77 3.82
CA ILE A 234 -22.59 -12.59 4.95
C ILE A 234 -23.77 -12.53 5.94
N GLN A 235 -24.55 -13.61 5.98
CA GLN A 235 -25.68 -13.72 6.92
C GLN A 235 -25.19 -14.42 8.17
N ASN A 236 -25.27 -13.72 9.30
CA ASN A 236 -25.04 -14.32 10.62
C ASN A 236 -26.35 -14.90 11.16
N LYS A 237 -26.81 -16.03 10.59
CA LYS A 237 -28.06 -16.68 11.00
C LYS A 237 -27.98 -17.31 12.40
N ASP A 238 -26.77 -17.71 12.84
CA ASP A 238 -26.56 -18.57 13.99
C ASP A 238 -25.93 -17.87 15.20
N LYS A 239 -25.80 -16.55 15.20
CA LYS A 239 -25.11 -15.77 16.26
C LYS A 239 -23.67 -16.24 16.55
N ARG A 240 -23.00 -16.89 15.56
CA ARG A 240 -21.61 -17.30 15.66
C ARG A 240 -20.68 -16.10 15.51
N LEU A 241 -19.54 -16.17 16.17
CA LEU A 241 -18.49 -15.17 16.01
C LEU A 241 -17.93 -15.21 14.58
N GLN A 242 -17.91 -14.09 13.86
CA GLN A 242 -17.44 -14.00 12.49
C GLN A 242 -16.00 -13.48 12.49
N ILE A 243 -15.04 -14.28 12.02
CA ILE A 243 -13.63 -13.95 12.05
C ILE A 243 -13.07 -13.89 10.63
N GLY A 244 -12.57 -12.70 10.25
CA GLY A 244 -11.87 -12.52 8.98
C GLY A 244 -10.40 -12.92 9.09
N VAL A 245 -9.89 -13.59 8.07
CA VAL A 245 -8.49 -14.03 8.02
C VAL A 245 -7.88 -13.74 6.65
N THR A 246 -6.68 -13.19 6.63
CA THR A 246 -5.84 -13.17 5.41
C THR A 246 -4.54 -13.91 5.65
N MET A 247 -4.11 -14.68 4.67
CA MET A 247 -2.92 -15.50 4.72
C MET A 247 -1.95 -15.11 3.60
N LYS A 248 -0.67 -15.31 3.85
CA LYS A 248 0.40 -15.08 2.89
C LYS A 248 1.41 -16.21 2.98
N TYR A 249 2.06 -16.54 1.86
CA TYR A 249 3.27 -17.34 1.90
C TYR A 249 4.38 -16.59 2.62
N VAL A 250 4.96 -17.19 3.61
CA VAL A 250 6.16 -16.74 4.30
C VAL A 250 7.38 -17.49 3.76
N GLU A 251 8.59 -17.11 4.18
CA GLU A 251 9.79 -17.81 3.76
C GLU A 251 9.70 -19.31 4.04
N GLU A 252 10.26 -20.13 3.15
CA GLU A 252 10.13 -21.60 3.20
C GLU A 252 10.56 -22.19 4.55
N SER A 253 11.62 -21.63 5.14
CA SER A 253 12.13 -22.02 6.47
C SER A 253 11.13 -21.80 7.62
N LEU A 254 10.22 -20.84 7.48
CA LEU A 254 9.24 -20.44 8.50
C LEU A 254 7.82 -20.91 8.17
N ASN A 255 7.59 -21.40 6.95
CA ASN A 255 6.24 -21.71 6.47
C ASN A 255 5.57 -22.82 7.27
N GLY A 256 6.32 -23.81 7.72
CA GLY A 256 5.80 -24.90 8.57
C GLY A 256 5.28 -24.39 9.91
N ASP A 257 5.99 -23.49 10.56
CA ASP A 257 5.57 -22.91 11.85
C ASP A 257 4.42 -21.92 11.67
N TYR A 258 4.41 -21.17 10.57
CA TYR A 258 3.28 -20.31 10.19
C TYR A 258 1.98 -21.13 10.01
N ILE A 259 2.04 -22.26 9.28
CA ILE A 259 0.87 -23.15 9.07
C ILE A 259 0.39 -23.72 10.40
N LYS A 260 1.29 -24.17 11.28
CA LYS A 260 0.95 -24.69 12.63
C LYS A 260 0.28 -23.60 13.48
N MET A 261 0.83 -22.39 13.48
CA MET A 261 0.28 -21.24 14.20
C MET A 261 -1.13 -20.89 13.72
N MET A 262 -1.34 -20.81 12.40
CA MET A 262 -2.65 -20.48 11.83
C MET A 262 -3.67 -21.60 12.09
N LYS A 263 -3.27 -22.88 11.95
CA LYS A 263 -4.10 -24.03 12.33
C LYS A 263 -4.58 -23.91 13.77
N ALA A 264 -3.65 -23.77 14.71
CA ALA A 264 -3.99 -23.69 16.14
C ALA A 264 -4.94 -22.50 16.45
N ALA A 265 -4.69 -21.35 15.85
CA ALA A 265 -5.53 -20.16 16.03
C ALA A 265 -6.95 -20.36 15.50
N ILE A 266 -7.08 -20.94 14.29
CA ILE A 266 -8.39 -21.19 13.67
C ILE A 266 -9.18 -22.23 14.47
N GLU A 267 -8.55 -23.36 14.83
CA GLU A 267 -9.19 -24.41 15.63
C GLU A 267 -9.58 -23.91 17.02
N TYR A 268 -8.76 -23.08 17.65
CA TYR A 268 -9.09 -22.42 18.91
C TYR A 268 -10.34 -21.55 18.78
N CYS A 269 -10.41 -20.72 17.75
CA CYS A 269 -11.56 -19.85 17.50
C CYS A 269 -12.86 -20.65 17.29
N ILE A 270 -12.79 -21.75 16.53
CA ILE A 270 -13.97 -22.59 16.26
C ILE A 270 -14.38 -23.36 17.52
N SER A 271 -13.43 -24.04 18.17
CA SER A 271 -13.73 -24.92 19.30
C SER A 271 -14.15 -24.18 20.58
N ARG A 272 -13.54 -23.03 20.87
CA ARG A 272 -13.75 -22.29 22.11
C ARG A 272 -14.80 -21.16 21.97
N HIS A 273 -14.92 -20.60 20.78
CA HIS A 273 -15.78 -19.42 20.56
C HIS A 273 -16.88 -19.65 19.54
N ASN A 274 -17.10 -20.90 19.08
CA ASN A 274 -18.12 -21.24 18.09
C ASN A 274 -18.06 -20.31 16.87
N ALA A 275 -16.83 -20.09 16.34
CA ALA A 275 -16.60 -19.12 15.27
C ALA A 275 -16.87 -19.68 13.88
N THR A 276 -17.22 -18.80 12.95
CA THR A 276 -17.11 -19.02 11.50
C THR A 276 -15.88 -18.25 11.00
N ILE A 277 -15.02 -18.91 10.25
CA ILE A 277 -13.78 -18.35 9.71
C ILE A 277 -13.98 -17.97 8.25
N HIS A 278 -13.71 -16.71 7.92
CA HIS A 278 -13.82 -16.15 6.59
C HIS A 278 -12.43 -15.83 6.05
N ILE A 279 -11.94 -16.61 5.10
CA ILE A 279 -10.60 -16.47 4.53
C ILE A 279 -10.68 -15.66 3.24
N PHE A 280 -9.96 -14.54 3.20
CA PHE A 280 -9.95 -13.60 2.09
C PHE A 280 -8.54 -13.50 1.47
N PRO A 281 -8.27 -14.08 0.30
CA PRO A 281 -7.05 -13.81 -0.44
C PRO A 281 -6.95 -12.33 -0.81
N HIS A 282 -5.77 -11.73 -0.61
CA HIS A 282 -5.60 -10.28 -0.74
C HIS A 282 -4.67 -9.87 -1.90
N VAL A 283 -3.71 -10.73 -2.25
CA VAL A 283 -2.77 -10.51 -3.38
C VAL A 283 -2.75 -11.75 -4.26
N THR A 284 -3.35 -11.63 -5.45
CA THR A 284 -3.54 -12.79 -6.35
C THR A 284 -2.24 -13.31 -6.93
N ILE A 285 -1.31 -12.43 -7.30
CA ILE A 285 -0.02 -12.83 -7.90
C ILE A 285 0.96 -13.48 -6.90
N GLU A 286 0.77 -13.29 -5.61
CA GLU A 286 1.57 -13.93 -4.56
C GLU A 286 0.95 -15.25 -4.06
N ASN A 287 -0.02 -15.77 -4.81
CA ASN A 287 -0.68 -17.06 -4.55
C ASN A 287 -1.33 -17.17 -3.16
N ASP A 288 -1.97 -16.10 -2.67
CA ASP A 288 -2.66 -16.12 -1.38
C ASP A 288 -3.74 -17.21 -1.30
N ILE A 289 -4.38 -17.56 -2.44
CA ILE A 289 -5.35 -18.66 -2.53
C ILE A 289 -4.68 -19.99 -2.20
N GLY A 290 -3.56 -20.32 -2.88
CA GLY A 290 -2.83 -21.56 -2.64
C GLY A 290 -2.34 -21.67 -1.20
N ASN A 291 -1.82 -20.58 -0.63
CA ASN A 291 -1.38 -20.55 0.76
C ASN A 291 -2.54 -20.74 1.74
N SER A 292 -3.70 -20.18 1.44
CA SER A 292 -4.93 -20.40 2.22
C SER A 292 -5.36 -21.87 2.17
N CYS A 293 -5.32 -22.50 0.98
CA CYS A 293 -5.62 -23.92 0.82
C CYS A 293 -4.66 -24.82 1.64
N ASN A 294 -3.36 -24.48 1.67
CA ASN A 294 -2.38 -25.26 2.47
C ASN A 294 -2.72 -25.23 3.97
N VAL A 295 -3.13 -24.07 4.50
CA VAL A 295 -3.57 -23.99 5.91
C VAL A 295 -4.88 -24.74 6.12
N ILE A 296 -5.88 -24.60 5.24
CA ILE A 296 -7.16 -25.33 5.34
C ILE A 296 -6.95 -26.84 5.32
N MET A 297 -6.03 -27.34 4.48
CA MET A 297 -5.71 -28.76 4.44
C MET A 297 -5.10 -29.28 5.75
N ALA A 298 -4.35 -28.43 6.46
CA ALA A 298 -3.74 -28.80 7.74
C ALA A 298 -4.73 -28.81 8.91
N ILE A 299 -5.91 -28.17 8.78
CA ILE A 299 -6.95 -28.10 9.81
C ILE A 299 -7.68 -29.42 9.90
N ASP A 300 -8.04 -29.86 11.12
CA ASP A 300 -8.75 -31.11 11.37
C ASP A 300 -10.15 -31.08 10.70
N ASP A 301 -10.55 -32.21 10.13
CA ASP A 301 -11.75 -32.30 9.28
C ASP A 301 -13.04 -31.83 9.99
N GLY A 302 -13.14 -32.07 11.29
CA GLY A 302 -14.31 -31.66 12.10
C GLY A 302 -14.50 -30.14 12.18
N TYR A 303 -13.50 -29.32 11.82
CA TYR A 303 -13.60 -27.87 11.84
C TYR A 303 -13.81 -27.25 10.46
N LYS A 304 -13.61 -28.00 9.37
CA LYS A 304 -13.61 -27.47 7.99
C LYS A 304 -14.97 -26.91 7.57
N GLU A 305 -16.08 -27.44 8.11
CA GLU A 305 -17.43 -26.94 7.82
C GLU A 305 -17.65 -25.49 8.27
N ASN A 306 -16.85 -25.02 9.25
CA ASN A 306 -16.92 -23.66 9.78
C ASN A 306 -16.03 -22.68 8.99
N ILE A 307 -15.40 -23.10 7.89
CA ILE A 307 -14.48 -22.29 7.10
C ILE A 307 -15.12 -21.91 5.77
N ARG A 308 -14.98 -20.64 5.38
CA ARG A 308 -15.44 -20.08 4.10
C ARG A 308 -14.26 -19.44 3.40
N LEU A 309 -13.86 -19.96 2.24
CA LEU A 309 -12.82 -19.37 1.38
C LEU A 309 -13.47 -18.51 0.29
N TYR A 310 -13.09 -17.23 0.24
CA TYR A 310 -13.58 -16.26 -0.74
C TYR A 310 -12.57 -16.14 -1.89
N SER A 311 -12.73 -16.94 -2.94
CA SER A 311 -11.77 -17.04 -4.05
C SER A 311 -11.99 -16.04 -5.17
N ASN A 312 -13.02 -15.19 -5.13
CA ASN A 312 -13.27 -14.18 -6.13
C ASN A 312 -12.25 -13.04 -6.05
N ASP A 313 -12.01 -12.37 -7.17
CA ASP A 313 -11.14 -11.19 -7.24
C ASP A 313 -11.92 -9.92 -6.83
N TYR A 314 -12.08 -9.73 -5.53
CA TYR A 314 -12.76 -8.57 -4.96
C TYR A 314 -11.94 -7.29 -5.11
N THR A 315 -12.64 -6.17 -5.33
CA THR A 315 -12.05 -4.83 -5.26
C THR A 315 -11.69 -4.45 -3.81
N PRO A 316 -10.82 -3.47 -3.57
CA PRO A 316 -10.54 -2.99 -2.22
C PRO A 316 -11.78 -2.52 -1.45
N ARG A 317 -12.75 -1.86 -2.14
CA ARG A 317 -14.02 -1.43 -1.53
C ARG A 317 -14.89 -2.59 -1.09
N GLU A 318 -15.01 -3.61 -1.95
CA GLU A 318 -15.75 -4.84 -1.63
C GLU A 318 -15.11 -5.59 -0.45
N LEU A 319 -13.78 -5.73 -0.45
CA LEU A 319 -13.06 -6.35 0.66
C LEU A 319 -13.32 -5.60 1.97
N LYS A 320 -13.23 -4.28 1.95
CA LYS A 320 -13.49 -3.45 3.13
C LYS A 320 -14.91 -3.64 3.64
N LYS A 321 -15.90 -3.68 2.75
CA LYS A 321 -17.29 -3.95 3.09
C LYS A 321 -17.52 -5.38 3.61
N LEU A 322 -16.82 -6.39 3.08
CA LEU A 322 -16.85 -7.75 3.62
C LEU A 322 -16.23 -7.78 5.03
N TYR A 323 -15.10 -7.11 5.23
CA TYR A 323 -14.43 -7.04 6.53
C TYR A 323 -15.29 -6.35 7.60
N SER A 324 -16.10 -5.35 7.24
CA SER A 324 -17.02 -4.69 8.19
C SER A 324 -18.06 -5.63 8.81
N LYS A 325 -18.22 -6.84 8.27
CA LYS A 325 -19.12 -7.88 8.81
C LYS A 325 -18.43 -8.81 9.80
N MET A 326 -17.14 -8.65 10.02
CA MET A 326 -16.37 -9.46 10.95
C MET A 326 -16.43 -8.89 12.36
N ASP A 327 -16.41 -9.77 13.36
CA ASP A 327 -16.31 -9.36 14.76
C ASP A 327 -14.88 -9.01 15.13
N PHE A 328 -13.90 -9.72 14.55
CA PHE A 328 -12.48 -9.36 14.56
C PHE A 328 -11.73 -9.96 13.35
N PHE A 329 -10.48 -9.56 13.19
CA PHE A 329 -9.70 -9.88 11.99
C PHE A 329 -8.28 -10.33 12.34
N ILE A 330 -7.77 -11.37 11.67
CA ILE A 330 -6.39 -11.85 11.76
C ILE A 330 -5.73 -11.69 10.40
N GLY A 331 -4.81 -10.74 10.25
CA GLY A 331 -4.21 -10.43 8.97
C GLY A 331 -2.70 -10.64 8.91
N THR A 332 -2.25 -11.47 7.95
CA THR A 332 -0.83 -11.53 7.59
C THR A 332 -0.48 -10.44 6.56
N ARG A 333 -1.46 -9.84 5.91
CA ARG A 333 -1.32 -8.68 5.02
C ARG A 333 -1.65 -7.40 5.80
N LEU A 334 -0.69 -6.50 5.98
CA LEU A 334 -0.91 -5.25 6.72
C LEU A 334 -2.14 -4.48 6.22
N HIS A 335 -2.32 -4.33 4.89
CA HIS A 335 -3.47 -3.60 4.36
C HIS A 335 -4.81 -4.29 4.63
N SER A 336 -4.85 -5.60 4.82
CA SER A 336 -6.09 -6.26 5.23
C SER A 336 -6.50 -5.86 6.67
N THR A 337 -5.54 -5.73 7.59
CA THR A 337 -5.83 -5.22 8.93
C THR A 337 -6.17 -3.72 8.90
N ILE A 338 -5.52 -2.93 8.03
CA ILE A 338 -5.87 -1.52 7.81
C ILE A 338 -7.33 -1.39 7.33
N PHE A 339 -7.75 -2.20 6.37
CA PHE A 339 -9.13 -2.17 5.88
C PHE A 339 -10.13 -2.56 6.96
N ALA A 340 -9.84 -3.62 7.73
CA ALA A 340 -10.69 -4.07 8.83
C ALA A 340 -10.79 -3.01 9.95
N MET A 341 -9.65 -2.49 10.41
CA MET A 341 -9.63 -1.44 11.43
C MET A 341 -10.30 -0.13 10.94
N GLY A 342 -10.20 0.18 9.64
CA GLY A 342 -10.91 1.30 9.03
C GLY A 342 -12.45 1.17 9.13
N GLU A 343 -12.96 -0.05 9.28
CA GLU A 343 -14.36 -0.36 9.56
C GLU A 343 -14.64 -0.64 11.06
N LEU A 344 -13.72 -0.23 11.93
CA LEU A 344 -13.78 -0.43 13.38
C LEU A 344 -13.77 -1.91 13.81
N VAL A 345 -13.22 -2.79 13.00
CA VAL A 345 -13.06 -4.22 13.32
C VAL A 345 -11.71 -4.42 14.03
N PRO A 346 -11.69 -4.85 15.30
CA PRO A 346 -10.47 -5.13 16.03
C PRO A 346 -9.62 -6.16 15.29
N SER A 347 -8.31 -5.94 15.22
CA SER A 347 -7.44 -6.76 14.37
C SER A 347 -6.16 -7.18 15.06
N ILE A 348 -5.69 -8.38 14.72
CA ILE A 348 -4.34 -8.87 15.01
C ILE A 348 -3.56 -8.87 13.71
N CYS A 349 -2.35 -8.32 13.72
CA CYS A 349 -1.46 -8.33 12.57
C CYS A 349 -0.32 -9.33 12.77
N ILE A 350 -0.15 -10.25 11.81
CA ILE A 350 1.02 -11.14 11.77
C ILE A 350 2.07 -10.45 10.90
N ALA A 351 3.11 -9.95 11.55
CA ALA A 351 4.21 -9.26 10.89
C ALA A 351 5.19 -10.28 10.29
N TYR A 352 5.54 -10.11 9.03
CA TYR A 352 6.50 -10.97 8.32
C TYR A 352 7.74 -10.22 7.83
N HIS A 353 7.71 -8.89 7.79
CA HIS A 353 8.85 -8.05 7.42
C HIS A 353 8.83 -6.68 8.12
N GLY A 354 9.99 -6.32 8.68
CA GLY A 354 10.30 -4.98 9.16
C GLY A 354 9.37 -4.44 10.24
N THR A 355 9.43 -3.13 10.43
CA THR A 355 8.78 -2.41 11.53
C THR A 355 7.39 -1.85 11.19
N LYS A 356 6.94 -1.97 9.92
CA LYS A 356 5.71 -1.32 9.42
C LYS A 356 4.45 -1.68 10.21
N SER A 357 4.26 -2.98 10.48
CA SER A 357 3.08 -3.45 11.22
C SER A 357 3.10 -2.93 12.65
N LEU A 358 4.26 -2.98 13.30
CA LEU A 358 4.44 -2.42 14.64
C LEU A 358 4.19 -0.92 14.66
N GLY A 359 4.77 -0.18 13.71
CA GLY A 359 4.60 1.28 13.63
C GLY A 359 3.15 1.71 13.40
N VAL A 360 2.42 1.03 12.52
CA VAL A 360 1.00 1.32 12.29
C VAL A 360 0.17 1.01 13.54
N PHE A 361 0.37 -0.15 14.17
CA PHE A 361 -0.37 -0.51 15.39
C PHE A 361 0.02 0.37 16.59
N ALA A 362 1.28 0.82 16.67
CA ALA A 362 1.75 1.75 17.69
C ALA A 362 0.99 3.08 17.69
N ASN A 363 0.62 3.58 16.50
CA ASN A 363 -0.17 4.80 16.38
C ASN A 363 -1.54 4.71 17.08
N PHE A 364 -2.06 3.50 17.28
CA PHE A 364 -3.31 3.22 18.00
C PHE A 364 -3.09 2.79 19.45
N GLY A 365 -1.84 2.60 19.90
CA GLY A 365 -1.52 2.00 21.19
C GLY A 365 -1.93 0.52 21.25
N LEU A 366 -1.80 -0.21 20.14
CA LEU A 366 -2.23 -1.61 19.95
C LEU A 366 -1.07 -2.55 19.58
N ASN A 367 0.18 -2.21 19.96
CA ASN A 367 1.38 -3.00 19.63
C ASN A 367 1.30 -4.45 20.12
N GLU A 368 0.60 -4.67 21.22
CA GLU A 368 0.38 -5.99 21.79
C GLU A 368 -0.35 -6.95 20.87
N TYR A 369 -1.10 -6.44 19.87
CA TYR A 369 -1.82 -7.23 18.87
C TYR A 369 -1.01 -7.46 17.58
N VAL A 370 0.31 -7.22 17.60
CA VAL A 370 1.22 -7.62 16.52
C VAL A 370 1.96 -8.89 16.92
N VAL A 371 1.96 -9.89 16.02
CA VAL A 371 2.66 -11.18 16.17
C VAL A 371 3.86 -11.18 15.23
N SER A 372 5.05 -11.48 15.73
CA SER A 372 6.29 -11.49 14.94
C SER A 372 7.12 -12.77 15.07
N ASP A 373 6.71 -13.68 15.95
CA ASP A 373 7.47 -14.89 16.33
C ASP A 373 6.86 -16.22 15.82
N TYR A 374 5.76 -16.17 15.08
CA TYR A 374 4.99 -17.33 14.61
C TYR A 374 4.64 -18.35 15.70
N SER A 375 4.51 -17.91 16.95
CA SER A 375 4.13 -18.74 18.07
C SER A 375 2.62 -19.03 18.08
N ALA A 376 2.24 -20.29 18.07
CA ALA A 376 0.85 -20.72 18.16
C ALA A 376 0.20 -20.23 19.48
N ASP A 377 0.86 -20.47 20.60
CA ASP A 377 0.38 -20.05 21.92
C ASP A 377 0.33 -18.52 22.03
N GLY A 378 1.31 -17.83 21.44
CA GLY A 378 1.35 -16.38 21.38
C GLY A 378 0.16 -15.78 20.61
N LEU A 379 -0.19 -16.33 19.46
CA LEU A 379 -1.35 -15.89 18.68
C LEU A 379 -2.67 -16.20 19.41
N VAL A 380 -2.83 -17.42 19.95
CA VAL A 380 -4.02 -17.83 20.71
C VAL A 380 -4.23 -16.91 21.93
N ALA A 381 -3.17 -16.60 22.69
CA ALA A 381 -3.26 -15.68 23.83
C ALA A 381 -3.69 -14.26 23.40
N LYS A 382 -3.19 -13.77 22.26
CA LYS A 382 -3.58 -12.46 21.72
C LYS A 382 -5.04 -12.44 21.25
N ILE A 383 -5.55 -13.54 20.68
CA ILE A 383 -6.96 -13.69 20.30
C ILE A 383 -7.85 -13.62 21.56
N GLY A 384 -7.53 -14.38 22.61
CA GLY A 384 -8.27 -14.33 23.87
C GLY A 384 -8.34 -12.90 24.43
N ARG A 385 -7.18 -12.24 24.51
CA ARG A 385 -7.08 -10.84 24.98
C ARG A 385 -7.87 -9.86 24.10
N LEU A 386 -7.87 -10.04 22.77
CA LEU A 386 -8.61 -9.18 21.85
C LEU A 386 -10.11 -9.31 22.07
N ILE A 387 -10.60 -10.54 22.31
CA ILE A 387 -12.01 -10.80 22.58
C ILE A 387 -12.44 -10.14 23.90
N GLU A 388 -11.64 -10.29 24.96
CA GLU A 388 -11.89 -9.69 26.27
C GLU A 388 -11.91 -8.16 26.24
N ASN A 389 -10.99 -7.54 25.49
CA ASN A 389 -10.80 -6.09 25.44
C ASN A 389 -11.43 -5.45 24.18
N ARG A 390 -12.35 -6.12 23.50
CA ARG A 390 -12.92 -5.72 22.22
C ARG A 390 -13.38 -4.27 22.16
N ASP A 391 -14.17 -3.86 23.13
CA ASP A 391 -14.78 -2.52 23.17
C ASP A 391 -13.73 -1.42 23.41
N GLU A 392 -12.72 -1.68 24.23
CA GLU A 392 -11.59 -0.78 24.44
C GLU A 392 -10.76 -0.61 23.15
N VAL A 393 -10.48 -1.70 22.45
CA VAL A 393 -9.75 -1.68 21.18
C VAL A 393 -10.54 -0.88 20.13
N ILE A 394 -11.85 -1.09 20.02
CA ILE A 394 -12.71 -0.31 19.10
C ILE A 394 -12.68 1.17 19.47
N ALA A 395 -12.74 1.53 20.74
CA ALA A 395 -12.69 2.91 21.19
C ALA A 395 -11.36 3.59 20.81
N LYS A 396 -10.24 2.90 21.02
CA LYS A 396 -8.90 3.37 20.59
C LYS A 396 -8.82 3.60 19.08
N ILE A 397 -9.30 2.63 18.28
CA ILE A 397 -9.33 2.73 16.82
C ILE A 397 -10.17 3.95 16.39
N ARG A 398 -11.39 4.07 16.90
CA ARG A 398 -12.31 5.15 16.57
C ARG A 398 -11.73 6.53 16.88
N ALA A 399 -11.19 6.71 18.07
CA ALA A 399 -10.61 7.98 18.50
C ALA A 399 -9.43 8.39 17.60
N ARG A 400 -8.57 7.44 17.27
CA ARG A 400 -7.41 7.71 16.39
C ARG A 400 -7.84 8.04 14.97
N LEU A 401 -8.74 7.26 14.37
CA LEU A 401 -9.22 7.51 13.01
C LEU A 401 -9.94 8.85 12.88
N ALA A 402 -10.71 9.26 13.88
CA ALA A 402 -11.34 10.59 13.89
C ALA A 402 -10.31 11.72 13.81
N LYS A 403 -9.24 11.64 14.62
CA LYS A 403 -8.14 12.60 14.61
C LYS A 403 -7.39 12.61 13.25
N ASP A 404 -7.12 11.45 12.68
CA ASP A 404 -6.39 11.34 11.42
C ASP A 404 -7.22 11.86 10.24
N ASN A 405 -8.53 11.59 10.23
CA ASN A 405 -9.44 12.12 9.21
C ASN A 405 -9.46 13.66 9.22
N GLU A 406 -9.58 14.26 10.41
CA GLU A 406 -9.49 15.72 10.56
C GLU A 406 -8.14 16.25 10.04
N SER A 407 -7.05 15.58 10.38
CA SER A 407 -5.69 15.96 9.94
C SER A 407 -5.56 15.92 8.41
N TYR A 408 -6.09 14.89 7.75
CA TYR A 408 -6.10 14.80 6.28
C TYR A 408 -6.96 15.89 5.64
N LEU A 409 -8.15 16.15 6.19
CA LEU A 409 -9.03 17.20 5.68
C LEU A 409 -8.39 18.61 5.79
N ILE A 410 -7.73 18.90 6.91
CA ILE A 410 -6.99 20.15 7.11
C ILE A 410 -5.86 20.26 6.09
N LEU A 411 -5.07 19.20 5.94
CA LEU A 411 -3.96 19.15 5.00
C LEU A 411 -4.45 19.42 3.57
N LEU A 412 -5.49 18.72 3.11
CA LEU A 412 -5.99 18.87 1.76
C LEU A 412 -6.62 20.23 1.51
N LYS A 413 -7.39 20.77 2.46
CA LYS A 413 -7.92 22.14 2.36
C LYS A 413 -6.78 23.15 2.21
N LYS A 414 -5.71 23.03 3.01
CA LYS A 414 -4.52 23.88 2.88
C LYS A 414 -3.91 23.78 1.47
N LEU A 415 -3.79 22.55 0.94
CA LEU A 415 -3.24 22.30 -0.40
C LEU A 415 -4.14 22.83 -1.54
N CYS A 416 -5.46 22.86 -1.35
CA CYS A 416 -6.41 23.43 -2.31
C CYS A 416 -6.45 24.97 -2.28
N LEU A 417 -6.14 25.59 -1.14
CA LEU A 417 -6.23 27.04 -0.94
C LEU A 417 -4.95 27.78 -1.34
N THR A 418 -3.80 27.13 -1.32
CA THR A 418 -2.52 27.75 -1.75
C THR A 418 -2.40 27.67 -3.27
N LYS A 419 -2.78 28.76 -3.96
CA LYS A 419 -2.46 28.99 -5.39
C LYS A 419 -1.11 29.66 -5.54
#